data_2afd6145f897f6ace3fb01a400a866a0
#
_entry.id   2afd6145f897f6ace3fb01a400a866a0
#
_cell.length_a   1.000
_cell.length_b   1.000
_cell.length_c   1.000
_cell.angle_alpha   90.00
_cell.angle_beta   90.00
_cell.angle_gamma   90.00
#
_symmetry.space_group_name_H-M   'P 1'
#
loop_
_entity.id
_entity.type
_entity.pdbx_description
1 polymer ?
#
loop_
_entity_poly.entity_id
_entity_poly.type
_entity_poly.pdbx_seq_one_letter_code
_entity_poly.pdbx_strand_id
1 'polypeptide(L)'
;MNIAAKGQSNQIAELEQLLNKYTIIPFKINEIESYDVIFDLDFDDTPEQIQYYMELEGKLIIVGAVKVQLEEILAEIGELPNCPIIGMNTLPTFINRSLLELCALNEDDKSIASAILSSLDLEYRFVASRVGLVTPRIICMIINEAYFTLQEGTASREDIDLGMKLGTAYPKGPFEWSKEIGLEHVYETLEALYQDTKDERYKICPLLKTEYLKGFTS
;
A
#
# COMPACT_ATOMS: atom_id res chain seq x y z
N MET A 1 9.28 23.03 -5.19
CA MET A 1 9.33 21.64 -4.70
C MET A 1 9.11 20.73 -5.89
N ASN A 2 10.08 19.90 -6.22
CA ASN A 2 10.05 18.94 -7.31
C ASN A 2 9.59 17.60 -6.78
N ILE A 3 8.41 17.14 -7.21
CA ILE A 3 7.79 15.88 -6.75
C ILE A 3 7.89 14.86 -7.88
N ALA A 4 8.57 13.76 -7.63
CA ALA A 4 8.66 12.66 -8.59
C ALA A 4 7.85 11.46 -8.11
N ALA A 5 7.34 10.66 -9.05
CA ALA A 5 6.68 9.42 -8.72
C ALA A 5 7.01 8.31 -9.73
N LYS A 6 7.04 7.08 -9.23
CA LYS A 6 7.02 5.83 -9.99
C LYS A 6 5.94 4.91 -9.44
N GLY A 7 5.42 4.04 -10.28
CA GLY A 7 4.35 3.11 -9.95
C GLY A 7 3.53 2.74 -11.17
N GLN A 8 2.49 1.96 -10.97
CA GLN A 8 1.54 1.60 -12.01
C GLN A 8 0.70 2.82 -12.44
N SER A 9 0.19 2.81 -13.68
CA SER A 9 -0.55 3.96 -14.24
C SER A 9 -1.77 4.38 -13.42
N ASN A 10 -2.48 3.44 -12.80
CA ASN A 10 -3.61 3.72 -11.92
C ASN A 10 -3.17 4.39 -10.61
N GLN A 11 -2.06 3.94 -10.00
CA GLN A 11 -1.49 4.53 -8.79
C GLN A 11 -1.01 5.97 -9.05
N ILE A 12 -0.33 6.19 -10.17
CA ILE A 12 0.10 7.54 -10.58
C ILE A 12 -1.10 8.45 -10.77
N ALA A 13 -2.16 7.99 -11.47
CA ALA A 13 -3.37 8.77 -11.66
C ALA A 13 -4.07 9.14 -10.34
N GLU A 14 -4.10 8.24 -9.36
CA GLU A 14 -4.62 8.53 -8.01
C GLU A 14 -3.75 9.57 -7.29
N LEU A 15 -2.42 9.47 -7.39
CA LEU A 15 -1.50 10.43 -6.80
C LEU A 15 -1.63 11.83 -7.44
N GLU A 16 -1.78 11.91 -8.76
CA GLU A 16 -2.04 13.17 -9.47
C GLU A 16 -3.37 13.81 -9.04
N GLN A 17 -4.40 13.02 -8.78
CA GLN A 17 -5.67 13.53 -8.24
C GLN A 17 -5.51 14.05 -6.81
N LEU A 18 -4.78 13.31 -5.95
CA LEU A 18 -4.49 13.70 -4.58
C LEU A 18 -3.67 15.01 -4.54
N LEU A 19 -2.63 15.09 -5.34
CA LEU A 19 -1.71 16.25 -5.43
C LEU A 19 -2.05 17.19 -6.59
N ASN A 20 -3.33 17.43 -6.85
CA ASN A 20 -3.82 18.18 -8.03
C ASN A 20 -3.32 19.63 -8.15
N LYS A 21 -2.72 20.20 -7.11
CA LYS A 21 -2.07 21.51 -7.10
C LYS A 21 -0.62 21.48 -7.57
N TYR A 22 -0.06 20.27 -7.76
CA TYR A 22 1.36 20.06 -8.07
C TYR A 22 1.51 19.29 -9.38
N THR A 23 2.64 19.49 -10.03
CA THR A 23 3.02 18.67 -11.19
C THR A 23 3.85 17.49 -10.70
N ILE A 24 3.39 16.28 -10.97
CA ILE A 24 4.12 15.05 -10.68
C ILE A 24 5.04 14.74 -11.85
N ILE A 25 6.33 14.61 -11.57
CA ILE A 25 7.36 14.32 -12.55
C ILE A 25 7.59 12.81 -12.60
N PRO A 26 7.64 12.16 -13.77
CA PRO A 26 8.03 10.74 -13.86
C PRO A 26 9.43 10.54 -13.25
N PHE A 27 9.54 9.59 -12.32
CA PHE A 27 10.80 9.29 -11.67
C PHE A 27 11.85 8.77 -12.65
N LYS A 28 13.08 9.28 -12.54
CA LYS A 28 14.26 8.82 -13.28
C LYS A 28 15.45 8.75 -12.33
N ILE A 29 16.08 7.60 -12.25
CA ILE A 29 17.19 7.37 -11.34
C ILE A 29 18.39 8.31 -11.55
N ASN A 30 18.67 8.68 -12.78
CA ASN A 30 19.76 9.61 -13.10
C ASN A 30 19.45 11.09 -12.75
N GLU A 31 18.22 11.40 -12.38
CA GLU A 31 17.76 12.72 -11.96
C GLU A 31 17.40 12.77 -10.45
N ILE A 32 17.69 11.69 -9.69
CA ILE A 32 17.23 11.48 -8.31
C ILE A 32 17.59 12.63 -7.38
N GLU A 33 18.76 13.27 -7.58
CA GLU A 33 19.21 14.39 -6.78
C GLU A 33 18.39 15.68 -7.00
N SER A 34 17.67 15.77 -8.11
CA SER A 34 16.86 16.95 -8.45
C SER A 34 15.48 16.99 -7.76
N TYR A 35 15.05 15.89 -7.15
CA TYR A 35 13.74 15.79 -6.52
C TYR A 35 13.81 16.16 -5.04
N ASP A 36 12.77 16.85 -4.55
CA ASP A 36 12.59 17.14 -3.13
C ASP A 36 11.78 16.04 -2.42
N VAL A 37 10.78 15.50 -3.14
CA VAL A 37 9.91 14.41 -2.66
C VAL A 37 9.81 13.32 -3.73
N ILE A 38 9.96 12.08 -3.33
CA ILE A 38 9.84 10.91 -4.21
C ILE A 38 8.74 9.99 -3.69
N PHE A 39 7.77 9.67 -4.54
CA PHE A 39 6.77 8.64 -4.29
C PHE A 39 7.14 7.37 -5.08
N ASP A 40 7.50 6.32 -4.38
CA ASP A 40 7.75 4.98 -4.93
C ASP A 40 6.53 4.10 -4.59
N LEU A 41 5.53 4.12 -5.49
CA LEU A 41 4.22 3.53 -5.23
C LEU A 41 4.19 2.01 -5.42
N ASP A 42 5.16 1.45 -6.15
CA ASP A 42 5.34 0.03 -6.41
C ASP A 42 6.53 -0.58 -5.64
N PHE A 43 7.00 0.10 -4.60
CA PHE A 43 8.12 -0.35 -3.75
C PHE A 43 7.86 -1.72 -3.10
N ASP A 44 6.62 -2.02 -2.74
CA ASP A 44 6.22 -3.34 -2.22
C ASP A 44 6.65 -4.52 -3.13
N ASP A 45 6.78 -4.26 -4.44
CA ASP A 45 7.14 -5.27 -5.44
C ASP A 45 8.64 -5.27 -5.76
N THR A 46 9.38 -4.22 -5.36
CA THR A 46 10.82 -4.05 -5.63
C THR A 46 11.57 -3.45 -4.43
N PRO A 47 11.50 -4.06 -3.23
CA PRO A 47 12.04 -3.46 -1.99
C PRO A 47 13.56 -3.30 -2.00
N GLU A 48 14.29 -4.03 -2.85
CA GLU A 48 15.73 -3.86 -3.04
C GLU A 48 16.11 -2.47 -3.57
N GLN A 49 15.16 -1.75 -4.16
CA GLN A 49 15.37 -0.38 -4.64
C GLN A 49 15.57 0.64 -3.52
N ILE A 50 15.33 0.26 -2.26
CA ILE A 50 15.68 1.09 -1.10
C ILE A 50 17.14 1.56 -1.15
N GLN A 51 18.04 0.76 -1.75
CA GLN A 51 19.46 1.11 -1.91
C GLN A 51 19.68 2.43 -2.67
N TYR A 52 18.76 2.81 -3.56
CA TYR A 52 18.85 4.09 -4.28
C TYR A 52 18.60 5.30 -3.38
N TYR A 53 17.97 5.08 -2.24
CA TYR A 53 17.53 6.15 -1.32
C TYR A 53 18.45 6.31 -0.12
N MET A 54 19.32 5.34 0.18
CA MET A 54 20.10 5.30 1.42
C MET A 54 21.01 6.52 1.61
N GLU A 55 21.70 6.95 0.54
CA GLU A 55 22.69 8.04 0.57
C GLU A 55 22.08 9.44 0.30
N LEU A 56 20.77 9.51 0.04
CA LEU A 56 20.12 10.78 -0.28
C LEU A 56 19.97 11.65 0.97
N GLU A 57 20.21 12.96 0.82
CA GLU A 57 20.08 13.93 1.91
C GLU A 57 19.04 15.00 1.59
N GLY A 58 18.37 15.52 2.62
CA GLY A 58 17.45 16.65 2.50
C GLY A 58 16.19 16.39 1.67
N LYS A 59 15.82 15.14 1.49
CA LYS A 59 14.66 14.68 0.71
C LYS A 59 13.63 13.98 1.61
N LEU A 60 12.43 13.79 1.08
CA LEU A 60 11.41 12.90 1.66
C LEU A 60 11.09 11.79 0.67
N ILE A 61 11.26 10.56 1.09
CA ILE A 61 10.93 9.38 0.29
C ILE A 61 9.67 8.75 0.88
N ILE A 62 8.65 8.55 0.05
CA ILE A 62 7.39 7.90 0.44
C ILE A 62 7.26 6.64 -0.40
N VAL A 63 7.24 5.49 0.24
CA VAL A 63 7.27 4.18 -0.41
C VAL A 63 6.03 3.36 -0.09
N GLY A 64 5.59 2.52 -1.01
CA GLY A 64 4.58 1.50 -0.72
C GLY A 64 5.11 0.51 0.34
N ALA A 65 4.43 0.40 1.47
CA ALA A 65 4.84 -0.49 2.57
C ALA A 65 3.64 -1.25 3.15
N VAL A 66 2.89 -1.89 2.27
CA VAL A 66 1.76 -2.74 2.66
C VAL A 66 2.19 -4.19 2.81
N LYS A 67 3.01 -4.69 1.88
CA LYS A 67 3.46 -6.09 1.85
C LYS A 67 4.80 -6.29 2.56
N VAL A 68 5.52 -5.22 2.84
CA VAL A 68 6.85 -5.23 3.49
C VAL A 68 6.86 -4.42 4.78
N GLN A 69 7.79 -4.71 5.67
CA GLN A 69 8.09 -3.90 6.85
C GLN A 69 9.46 -3.24 6.66
N LEU A 70 9.51 -1.90 6.72
CA LEU A 70 10.72 -1.13 6.45
C LEU A 70 11.86 -1.48 7.41
N GLU A 71 11.54 -1.72 8.68
CA GLU A 71 12.52 -2.11 9.70
C GLU A 71 13.20 -3.43 9.37
N GLU A 72 12.48 -4.40 8.78
CA GLU A 72 13.04 -5.69 8.39
C GLU A 72 14.06 -5.50 7.24
N ILE A 73 13.68 -4.74 6.22
CA ILE A 73 14.55 -4.43 5.08
C ILE A 73 15.83 -3.73 5.55
N LEU A 74 15.70 -2.71 6.42
CA LEU A 74 16.84 -1.96 6.94
C LEU A 74 17.71 -2.78 7.89
N ALA A 75 17.12 -3.70 8.66
CA ALA A 75 17.87 -4.63 9.50
C ALA A 75 18.74 -5.58 8.67
N GLU A 76 18.28 -6.00 7.49
CA GLU A 76 19.08 -6.82 6.57
C GLU A 76 20.23 -6.03 5.95
N ILE A 77 20.04 -4.74 5.65
CA ILE A 77 21.08 -3.84 5.13
C ILE A 77 22.10 -3.50 6.24
N GLY A 78 21.63 -3.34 7.48
CA GLY A 78 22.47 -2.99 8.64
C GLY A 78 22.81 -1.50 8.76
N GLU A 79 22.19 -0.65 7.95
CA GLU A 79 22.40 0.81 7.92
C GLU A 79 21.06 1.55 7.89
N LEU A 80 21.04 2.79 8.38
CA LEU A 80 19.88 3.68 8.28
C LEU A 80 20.06 4.67 7.14
N PRO A 81 18.95 5.07 6.46
CA PRO A 81 19.01 6.06 5.41
C PRO A 81 19.35 7.46 5.95
N ASN A 82 20.00 8.27 5.11
CA ASN A 82 20.37 9.66 5.45
C ASN A 82 19.18 10.64 5.34
N CYS A 83 18.03 10.20 4.81
CA CYS A 83 16.81 10.99 4.72
C CYS A 83 15.59 10.17 5.18
N PRO A 84 14.49 10.82 5.59
CA PRO A 84 13.28 10.12 5.99
C PRO A 84 12.71 9.23 4.87
N ILE A 85 12.49 7.96 5.19
CA ILE A 85 11.72 7.02 4.37
C ILE A 85 10.43 6.69 5.10
N ILE A 86 9.30 7.04 4.49
CA ILE A 86 7.97 6.89 5.06
C ILE A 86 7.20 5.84 4.28
N GLY A 87 6.71 4.82 4.96
CA GLY A 87 5.81 3.84 4.36
C GLY A 87 4.40 4.41 4.22
N MET A 88 3.73 4.07 3.12
CA MET A 88 2.37 4.50 2.80
C MET A 88 1.55 3.32 2.29
N ASN A 89 0.24 3.36 2.52
CA ASN A 89 -0.70 2.49 1.84
C ASN A 89 -0.87 2.93 0.38
N THR A 90 -0.19 2.23 -0.53
CA THR A 90 -0.18 2.52 -1.98
C THR A 90 -1.01 1.55 -2.80
N LEU A 91 -1.80 0.69 -2.17
CA LEU A 91 -2.72 -0.18 -2.91
C LEU A 91 -3.69 0.66 -3.76
N PRO A 92 -4.06 0.21 -4.96
CA PRO A 92 -5.06 0.87 -5.79
C PRO A 92 -6.33 1.19 -5.00
N THR A 93 -6.92 2.34 -5.21
CA THR A 93 -8.07 2.93 -4.50
C THR A 93 -7.78 3.53 -3.13
N PHE A 94 -6.55 3.41 -2.61
CA PHE A 94 -6.19 3.96 -1.28
C PHE A 94 -5.26 5.17 -1.33
N ILE A 95 -4.68 5.49 -2.49
CA ILE A 95 -3.77 6.64 -2.63
C ILE A 95 -4.55 7.95 -2.62
N ASN A 96 -5.67 8.03 -3.37
CA ASN A 96 -6.51 9.22 -3.41
C ASN A 96 -7.60 9.18 -2.33
N ARG A 97 -7.19 9.14 -1.05
CA ARG A 97 -8.09 9.19 0.10
C ARG A 97 -7.93 10.51 0.85
N SER A 98 -9.03 10.93 1.49
CA SER A 98 -9.02 12.11 2.36
C SER A 98 -8.13 11.96 3.60
N LEU A 99 -7.75 10.76 3.95
CA LEU A 99 -6.86 10.43 5.06
C LEU A 99 -5.89 9.34 4.63
N LEU A 100 -4.59 9.65 4.64
CA LEU A 100 -3.54 8.70 4.27
C LEU A 100 -3.08 7.90 5.50
N GLU A 101 -2.79 6.61 5.32
CA GLU A 101 -2.11 5.78 6.30
C GLU A 101 -0.61 5.79 6.01
N LEU A 102 0.18 6.23 6.97
CA LEU A 102 1.62 6.34 6.89
C LEU A 102 2.27 5.59 8.05
N CYS A 103 3.49 5.11 7.86
CA CYS A 103 4.35 4.65 8.94
C CYS A 103 5.75 5.24 8.80
N ALA A 104 6.47 5.36 9.91
CA ALA A 104 7.81 5.91 9.94
C ALA A 104 8.68 5.09 10.89
N LEU A 105 9.98 5.10 10.65
CA LEU A 105 10.97 4.35 11.43
C LEU A 105 11.16 4.94 12.85
N ASN A 106 11.08 6.26 12.98
CA ASN A 106 11.32 6.97 14.23
C ASN A 106 10.56 8.31 14.29
N GLU A 107 10.63 9.00 15.44
CA GLU A 107 9.92 10.27 15.67
C GLU A 107 10.54 11.45 14.90
N ASP A 108 11.84 11.43 14.62
CA ASP A 108 12.50 12.48 13.85
C ASP A 108 12.02 12.45 12.40
N ASP A 109 11.94 11.26 11.79
CA ASP A 109 11.38 11.06 10.45
C ASP A 109 9.93 11.51 10.38
N LYS A 110 9.10 11.20 11.40
CA LYS A 110 7.73 11.69 11.48
C LYS A 110 7.67 13.21 11.49
N SER A 111 8.56 13.84 12.25
CA SER A 111 8.57 15.31 12.37
C SER A 111 8.93 15.98 11.06
N ILE A 112 9.96 15.48 10.37
CA ILE A 112 10.39 16.00 9.06
C ILE A 112 9.29 15.76 8.01
N ALA A 113 8.77 14.54 7.94
CA ALA A 113 7.70 14.21 7.01
C ALA A 113 6.44 15.05 7.26
N SER A 114 6.06 15.27 8.52
CA SER A 114 4.90 16.06 8.89
C SER A 114 5.00 17.50 8.38
N ALA A 115 6.17 18.13 8.44
CA ALA A 115 6.37 19.47 7.93
C ALA A 115 6.15 19.55 6.40
N ILE A 116 6.66 18.57 5.67
CA ILE A 116 6.54 18.50 4.20
C ILE A 116 5.10 18.16 3.80
N LEU A 117 4.49 17.12 4.41
CA LEU A 117 3.12 16.70 4.12
C LEU A 117 2.09 17.80 4.41
N SER A 118 2.30 18.56 5.48
CA SER A 118 1.46 19.73 5.80
C SER A 118 1.58 20.82 4.73
N SER A 119 2.77 21.00 4.14
CA SER A 119 2.97 21.95 3.03
C SER A 119 2.30 21.49 1.74
N LEU A 120 2.04 20.18 1.61
CA LEU A 120 1.30 19.59 0.51
C LEU A 120 -0.23 19.58 0.72
N ASP A 121 -0.70 20.07 1.88
CA ASP A 121 -2.13 20.10 2.25
C ASP A 121 -2.73 18.69 2.34
N LEU A 122 -1.94 17.71 2.82
CA LEU A 122 -2.34 16.32 2.97
C LEU A 122 -2.77 16.01 4.40
N GLU A 123 -3.91 15.33 4.54
CA GLU A 123 -4.37 14.76 5.80
C GLU A 123 -3.83 13.32 5.94
N TYR A 124 -3.24 13.00 7.08
CA TYR A 124 -2.63 11.69 7.31
C TYR A 124 -2.70 11.27 8.77
N ARG A 125 -2.46 9.97 8.99
CA ARG A 125 -2.21 9.40 10.32
C ARG A 125 -1.01 8.47 10.26
N PHE A 126 -0.09 8.64 11.21
CA PHE A 126 0.94 7.64 11.43
C PHE A 126 0.38 6.47 12.23
N VAL A 127 0.61 5.27 11.72
CA VAL A 127 0.29 4.00 12.34
C VAL A 127 1.59 3.23 12.61
N ALA A 128 1.51 2.11 13.32
CA ALA A 128 2.67 1.26 13.53
C ALA A 128 3.18 0.70 12.18
N SER A 129 4.50 0.67 12.01
CA SER A 129 5.14 0.05 10.86
C SER A 129 5.01 -1.48 10.96
N ARG A 130 3.96 -2.01 10.38
CA ARG A 130 3.65 -3.44 10.32
C ARG A 130 3.08 -3.80 8.96
N VAL A 131 3.42 -4.98 8.48
CA VAL A 131 2.83 -5.54 7.26
C VAL A 131 1.31 -5.39 7.26
N GLY A 132 0.74 -4.92 6.15
CA GLY A 132 -0.69 -4.69 5.97
C GLY A 132 -1.21 -3.38 6.57
N LEU A 133 -0.38 -2.58 7.26
CA LEU A 133 -0.82 -1.35 7.93
C LEU A 133 -2.16 -1.58 8.67
N VAL A 134 -3.16 -0.69 8.57
CA VAL A 134 -4.48 -0.87 9.20
C VAL A 134 -5.54 -1.25 8.17
N THR A 135 -5.78 -0.39 7.17
CA THR A 135 -6.91 -0.58 6.24
C THR A 135 -6.72 -1.79 5.33
N PRO A 136 -5.56 -2.03 4.67
CA PRO A 136 -5.35 -3.23 3.87
C PRO A 136 -5.48 -4.52 4.68
N ARG A 137 -4.96 -4.55 5.90
CA ARG A 137 -5.06 -5.69 6.82
C ARG A 137 -6.52 -6.09 7.07
N ILE A 138 -7.41 -5.12 7.26
CA ILE A 138 -8.82 -5.38 7.54
C ILE A 138 -9.57 -5.74 6.24
N ILE A 139 -9.40 -4.97 5.18
CA ILE A 139 -10.14 -5.15 3.93
C ILE A 139 -9.78 -6.48 3.25
N CYS A 140 -8.49 -6.84 3.20
CA CYS A 140 -8.09 -8.13 2.62
C CYS A 140 -8.65 -9.33 3.40
N MET A 141 -8.78 -9.22 4.74
CA MET A 141 -9.43 -10.24 5.54
C MET A 141 -10.94 -10.34 5.25
N ILE A 142 -11.63 -9.23 5.06
CA ILE A 142 -13.06 -9.22 4.67
C ILE A 142 -13.23 -9.88 3.29
N ILE A 143 -12.35 -9.58 2.35
CA ILE A 143 -12.35 -10.20 1.02
C ILE A 143 -12.10 -11.71 1.14
N ASN A 144 -11.10 -12.11 1.94
CA ASN A 144 -10.78 -13.52 2.15
C ASN A 144 -11.97 -14.31 2.73
N GLU A 145 -12.67 -13.74 3.70
CA GLU A 145 -13.86 -14.35 4.31
C GLU A 145 -15.02 -14.47 3.31
N ALA A 146 -15.18 -13.46 2.43
CA ALA A 146 -16.16 -13.53 1.35
C ALA A 146 -15.86 -14.68 0.36
N TYR A 147 -14.58 -14.93 0.08
CA TYR A 147 -14.16 -16.07 -0.74
C TYR A 147 -14.42 -17.41 -0.05
N PHE A 148 -14.26 -17.52 1.27
CA PHE A 148 -14.67 -18.73 2.02
C PHE A 148 -16.17 -18.92 1.94
N THR A 149 -16.97 -17.90 2.17
CA THR A 149 -18.44 -17.93 2.07
C THR A 149 -18.91 -18.40 0.69
N LEU A 150 -18.25 -17.90 -0.37
CA LEU A 150 -18.51 -18.32 -1.75
C LEU A 150 -18.10 -19.78 -1.99
N GLN A 151 -16.90 -20.19 -1.53
CA GLN A 151 -16.38 -21.55 -1.68
C GLN A 151 -17.28 -22.60 -1.01
N GLU A 152 -17.89 -22.26 0.12
CA GLU A 152 -18.82 -23.10 0.86
C GLU A 152 -20.21 -23.15 0.20
N GLY A 153 -20.47 -22.34 -0.81
CA GLY A 153 -21.76 -22.29 -1.50
C GLY A 153 -22.87 -21.63 -0.68
N THR A 154 -22.53 -20.85 0.32
CA THR A 154 -23.50 -20.16 1.19
C THR A 154 -24.30 -19.11 0.44
N ALA A 155 -23.65 -18.34 -0.45
CA ALA A 155 -24.29 -17.30 -1.27
C ALA A 155 -23.50 -17.05 -2.56
N SER A 156 -24.13 -16.38 -3.53
CA SER A 156 -23.46 -15.89 -4.74
C SER A 156 -22.57 -14.66 -4.43
N ARG A 157 -21.65 -14.30 -5.34
CA ARG A 157 -20.84 -13.07 -5.21
C ARG A 157 -21.71 -11.83 -5.07
N GLU A 158 -22.74 -11.74 -5.90
CA GLU A 158 -23.69 -10.64 -5.95
C GLU A 158 -24.45 -10.51 -4.62
N ASP A 159 -24.90 -11.62 -4.04
CA ASP A 159 -25.62 -11.64 -2.76
C ASP A 159 -24.69 -11.30 -1.59
N ILE A 160 -23.43 -11.76 -1.61
CA ILE A 160 -22.44 -11.40 -0.60
C ILE A 160 -22.16 -9.91 -0.64
N ASP A 161 -21.88 -9.35 -1.83
CA ASP A 161 -21.63 -7.91 -1.99
C ASP A 161 -22.85 -7.09 -1.56
N LEU A 162 -24.05 -7.50 -1.94
CA LEU A 162 -25.29 -6.84 -1.55
C LEU A 162 -25.52 -6.89 -0.04
N GLY A 163 -25.32 -8.06 0.55
CA GLY A 163 -25.46 -8.28 2.00
C GLY A 163 -24.51 -7.40 2.81
N MET A 164 -23.24 -7.28 2.38
CA MET A 164 -22.25 -6.44 3.04
C MET A 164 -22.55 -4.95 2.90
N LYS A 165 -23.01 -4.50 1.72
CA LYS A 165 -23.40 -3.10 1.51
C LYS A 165 -24.64 -2.71 2.33
N LEU A 166 -25.67 -3.54 2.33
CA LEU A 166 -26.93 -3.23 3.01
C LEU A 166 -26.95 -3.59 4.49
N GLY A 167 -26.27 -4.68 4.86
CA GLY A 167 -26.25 -5.19 6.24
C GLY A 167 -25.24 -4.50 7.15
N THR A 168 -24.11 -4.07 6.61
CA THR A 168 -23.01 -3.44 7.39
C THR A 168 -22.68 -2.01 6.94
N ALA A 169 -23.46 -1.47 5.99
CA ALA A 169 -23.26 -0.12 5.43
C ALA A 169 -21.86 0.11 4.83
N TYR A 170 -21.22 -0.93 4.31
CA TYR A 170 -19.96 -0.75 3.59
C TYR A 170 -20.19 -0.03 2.26
N PRO A 171 -19.28 0.86 1.85
CA PRO A 171 -19.44 1.61 0.59
C PRO A 171 -19.38 0.70 -0.64
N LYS A 172 -18.73 -0.46 -0.52
CA LYS A 172 -18.55 -1.47 -1.57
C LYS A 172 -18.64 -2.87 -0.98
N GLY A 173 -19.04 -3.84 -1.81
CA GLY A 173 -18.96 -5.24 -1.43
C GLY A 173 -17.52 -5.79 -1.51
N PRO A 174 -17.25 -6.93 -0.86
CA PRO A 174 -15.91 -7.54 -0.85
C PRO A 174 -15.36 -7.86 -2.25
N PHE A 175 -16.20 -8.36 -3.16
CA PHE A 175 -15.78 -8.68 -4.52
C PHE A 175 -15.61 -7.42 -5.38
N GLU A 176 -16.41 -6.37 -5.14
CA GLU A 176 -16.20 -5.06 -5.75
C GLU A 176 -14.84 -4.49 -5.32
N TRP A 177 -14.49 -4.54 -4.04
CA TRP A 177 -13.17 -4.16 -3.54
C TRP A 177 -12.05 -5.00 -4.14
N SER A 178 -12.20 -6.33 -4.14
CA SER A 178 -11.20 -7.24 -4.72
C SER A 178 -10.87 -6.90 -6.18
N LYS A 179 -11.91 -6.53 -6.96
CA LYS A 179 -11.73 -6.13 -8.36
C LYS A 179 -11.00 -4.79 -8.51
N GLU A 180 -11.28 -3.82 -7.64
CA GLU A 180 -10.70 -2.47 -7.74
C GLU A 180 -9.29 -2.39 -7.19
N ILE A 181 -9.01 -3.11 -6.09
CA ILE A 181 -7.66 -3.24 -5.50
C ILE A 181 -6.77 -4.06 -6.44
N GLY A 182 -7.33 -5.06 -7.10
CA GLY A 182 -6.62 -6.11 -7.81
C GLY A 182 -6.49 -7.37 -6.94
N LEU A 183 -6.89 -8.52 -7.49
CA LEU A 183 -6.85 -9.79 -6.73
C LEU A 183 -5.42 -10.19 -6.36
N GLU A 184 -4.45 -9.83 -7.21
CA GLU A 184 -3.02 -10.00 -6.96
C GLU A 184 -2.58 -9.30 -5.69
N HIS A 185 -2.92 -8.02 -5.52
CA HIS A 185 -2.58 -7.26 -4.33
C HIS A 185 -3.26 -7.80 -3.06
N VAL A 186 -4.51 -8.27 -3.19
CA VAL A 186 -5.22 -8.91 -2.06
C VAL A 186 -4.51 -10.19 -1.64
N TYR A 187 -4.17 -11.07 -2.60
CA TYR A 187 -3.48 -12.33 -2.33
C TYR A 187 -2.12 -12.08 -1.67
N GLU A 188 -1.31 -11.22 -2.26
CA GLU A 188 0.05 -10.92 -1.80
C GLU A 188 0.06 -10.25 -0.43
N THR A 189 -0.90 -9.36 -0.15
CA THR A 189 -1.06 -8.76 1.18
C THR A 189 -1.39 -9.81 2.24
N LEU A 190 -2.32 -10.74 1.94
CA LEU A 190 -2.66 -11.82 2.85
C LEU A 190 -1.49 -12.79 3.07
N GLU A 191 -0.75 -13.11 2.01
CA GLU A 191 0.44 -13.95 2.10
C GLU A 191 1.51 -13.28 2.96
N ALA A 192 1.79 -11.99 2.73
CA ALA A 192 2.74 -11.22 3.55
C ALA A 192 2.32 -11.19 5.03
N LEU A 193 1.02 -10.96 5.32
CA LEU A 193 0.47 -11.00 6.67
C LEU A 193 0.64 -12.37 7.33
N TYR A 194 0.42 -13.45 6.58
CA TYR A 194 0.61 -14.81 7.09
C TYR A 194 2.08 -15.11 7.34
N GLN A 195 2.97 -14.69 6.45
CA GLN A 195 4.42 -14.88 6.61
C GLN A 195 4.98 -14.10 7.80
N ASP A 196 4.55 -12.85 8.01
CA ASP A 196 4.96 -12.01 9.16
C ASP A 196 4.46 -12.60 10.49
N THR A 197 3.20 -13.04 10.57
CA THR A 197 2.58 -13.38 11.84
C THR A 197 2.55 -14.88 12.15
N LYS A 198 2.55 -15.73 11.11
CA LYS A 198 2.27 -17.17 11.17
C LYS A 198 0.91 -17.50 11.84
N ASP A 199 -0.02 -16.51 11.87
CA ASP A 199 -1.33 -16.66 12.47
C ASP A 199 -2.32 -17.25 11.45
N GLU A 200 -2.95 -18.36 11.80
CA GLU A 200 -3.91 -19.09 10.93
C GLU A 200 -5.10 -18.23 10.48
N ARG A 201 -5.41 -17.14 11.18
CA ARG A 201 -6.46 -16.20 10.73
C ARG A 201 -6.18 -15.56 9.37
N TYR A 202 -4.90 -15.47 8.96
CA TYR A 202 -4.50 -14.94 7.64
C TYR A 202 -4.37 -16.02 6.57
N LYS A 203 -4.77 -17.26 6.89
CA LYS A 203 -4.76 -18.34 5.92
C LYS A 203 -5.66 -18.03 4.72
N ILE A 204 -5.07 -18.10 3.55
CA ILE A 204 -5.74 -17.72 2.31
C ILE A 204 -6.77 -18.78 1.90
N CYS A 205 -7.97 -18.32 1.53
CA CYS A 205 -9.00 -19.18 0.96
C CYS A 205 -8.49 -19.90 -0.30
N PRO A 206 -8.62 -21.24 -0.41
CA PRO A 206 -8.19 -21.98 -1.59
C PRO A 206 -8.79 -21.49 -2.91
N LEU A 207 -10.05 -21.03 -2.89
CA LEU A 207 -10.70 -20.47 -4.08
C LEU A 207 -10.04 -19.15 -4.50
N LEU A 208 -9.75 -18.24 -3.54
CA LEU A 208 -9.04 -16.99 -3.81
C LEU A 208 -7.68 -17.28 -4.44
N LYS A 209 -6.88 -18.18 -3.85
CA LYS A 209 -5.60 -18.61 -4.39
C LYS A 209 -5.74 -19.19 -5.81
N THR A 210 -6.77 -20.00 -6.05
CA THR A 210 -6.98 -20.59 -7.38
C THR A 210 -7.28 -19.53 -8.43
N GLU A 211 -8.06 -18.51 -8.09
CA GLU A 211 -8.38 -17.41 -9.01
C GLU A 211 -7.16 -16.51 -9.27
N TYR A 212 -6.39 -16.21 -8.22
CA TYR A 212 -5.12 -15.51 -8.36
C TYR A 212 -4.19 -16.23 -9.35
N LEU A 213 -3.98 -17.55 -9.19
CA LEU A 213 -3.12 -18.33 -10.06
C LEU A 213 -3.63 -18.41 -11.50
N LYS A 214 -4.95 -18.39 -11.74
CA LYS A 214 -5.52 -18.33 -13.09
C LYS A 214 -5.24 -17.01 -13.80
N GLY A 215 -5.10 -15.91 -13.08
CA GLY A 215 -4.74 -14.61 -13.65
C GLY A 215 -3.39 -14.61 -14.38
N PHE A 216 -2.46 -15.52 -14.05
CA PHE A 216 -1.17 -15.69 -14.73
C PHE A 216 -1.24 -16.56 -15.98
N THR A 217 -2.36 -17.27 -16.20
CA THR A 217 -2.50 -18.26 -17.30
C THR A 217 -3.49 -17.82 -18.37
N SER A 218 -4.10 -16.67 -18.22
CA SER A 218 -5.04 -16.02 -19.16
C SER A 218 -4.41 -14.83 -19.85
#